data_e7f29a2ecf37d58c93d55c54f8db834b
#
_entry.id   e7f29a2ecf37d58c93d55c54f8db834b
#
_cell.length_a   1.000
_cell.length_b   1.000
_cell.length_c   1.000
_cell.angle_alpha   90.00
_cell.angle_beta   90.00
_cell.angle_gamma   90.00
#
_symmetry.space_group_name_H-M   'P 1'
#
loop_
_entity.id
_entity.type
_entity.pdbx_description
1 polymer ?
#
loop_
_entity_poly.entity_id
_entity_poly.type
_entity_poly.pdbx_seq_one_letter_code
_entity_poly.pdbx_strand_id
1 'polypeptide(L)'
;NDDLEAVVLPGLAGVTLSKTGCADDVKRLEWKLEELERRRGIPVGTVKISMLLETAKGIINARECCFASARNVNAIFGAVDYCRDMRIKLTNESEEQLWGRAITAIAARAAGIVAIDAPFVSFQDIPAFERNVASGKQMGYEGRMIIHPSQVEPSNRLYSPDPADVEWAKGVVKVFEEEGLAKGKAAVSYLGKMVDTPVYLNAKDTLPPQPESNPKTPSRNSIPRLNKVIT
;
A
#
# COMPACT_ATOMS: atom_id res chain seq x y z
N ASN A 1 21.92 -14.36 -1.35
CA ASN A 1 22.92 -13.26 -1.47
C ASN A 1 23.34 -13.04 -2.92
N ASP A 2 23.45 -14.08 -3.73
CA ASP A 2 23.91 -13.99 -5.14
C ASP A 2 22.92 -13.20 -5.99
N ASP A 3 21.62 -13.34 -5.75
CA ASP A 3 20.58 -12.56 -6.45
C ASP A 3 20.74 -11.05 -6.20
N LEU A 4 20.99 -10.64 -4.94
CA LEU A 4 21.22 -9.22 -4.63
C LEU A 4 22.50 -8.69 -5.29
N GLU A 5 23.56 -9.50 -5.35
CA GLU A 5 24.76 -9.15 -6.08
C GLU A 5 24.51 -8.93 -7.59
N ALA A 6 23.55 -9.65 -8.16
CA ALA A 6 23.22 -9.51 -9.56
C ALA A 6 22.32 -8.30 -9.85
N VAL A 7 21.35 -7.99 -8.98
CA VAL A 7 20.28 -7.04 -9.30
C VAL A 7 20.46 -5.63 -8.73
N VAL A 8 21.21 -5.45 -7.63
CA VAL A 8 21.40 -4.12 -7.01
C VAL A 8 22.36 -3.28 -7.85
N LEU A 9 21.88 -2.72 -8.93
CA LEU A 9 22.61 -1.87 -9.87
C LEU A 9 22.05 -0.42 -9.84
N PRO A 10 22.81 0.58 -10.33
CA PRO A 10 22.30 1.93 -10.50
C PRO A 10 20.97 1.94 -11.28
N GLY A 11 19.95 2.61 -10.73
CA GLY A 11 18.61 2.65 -11.33
C GLY A 11 17.61 1.64 -10.73
N LEU A 12 18.05 0.69 -9.88
CA LEU A 12 17.12 -0.18 -9.17
C LEU A 12 16.34 0.62 -8.11
N ALA A 13 15.02 0.61 -8.20
CA ALA A 13 14.15 1.32 -7.26
C ALA A 13 13.96 0.58 -5.93
N GLY A 14 13.89 -0.75 -5.96
CA GLY A 14 13.66 -1.56 -4.76
C GLY A 14 13.68 -3.05 -5.02
N VAL A 15 13.60 -3.82 -3.94
CA VAL A 15 13.53 -5.30 -3.95
C VAL A 15 12.37 -5.77 -3.08
N THR A 16 11.81 -6.93 -3.41
CA THR A 16 10.78 -7.58 -2.59
C THR A 16 11.37 -8.71 -1.77
N LEU A 17 11.23 -8.62 -0.45
CA LEU A 17 11.62 -9.67 0.48
C LEU A 17 10.47 -10.67 0.64
N SER A 18 10.57 -11.82 -0.02
CA SER A 18 9.61 -12.91 0.13
C SER A 18 9.69 -13.54 1.52
N LYS A 19 8.58 -14.13 1.96
CA LYS A 19 8.48 -14.87 3.24
C LYS A 19 9.03 -14.10 4.45
N THR A 20 8.83 -12.78 4.46
CA THR A 20 9.21 -11.94 5.59
C THR A 20 8.52 -12.45 6.85
N GLY A 21 9.29 -12.93 7.81
CA GLY A 21 8.79 -13.59 9.02
C GLY A 21 9.04 -12.82 10.31
N CYS A 22 10.02 -11.91 10.33
CA CYS A 22 10.35 -11.10 11.51
C CYS A 22 11.15 -9.84 11.13
N ALA A 23 11.28 -8.91 12.08
CA ALA A 23 12.05 -7.68 11.90
C ALA A 23 13.51 -7.92 11.47
N ASP A 24 14.14 -9.00 11.96
CA ASP A 24 15.52 -9.31 11.63
C ASP A 24 15.72 -9.74 10.17
N ASP A 25 14.69 -10.28 9.51
CA ASP A 25 14.76 -10.58 8.08
C ASP A 25 14.92 -9.28 7.28
N VAL A 26 14.14 -8.25 7.64
CA VAL A 26 14.21 -6.93 7.03
C VAL A 26 15.54 -6.24 7.30
N LYS A 27 16.03 -6.28 8.55
CA LYS A 27 17.31 -5.67 8.93
C LYS A 27 18.49 -6.32 8.22
N ARG A 28 18.51 -7.65 8.09
CA ARG A 28 19.56 -8.36 7.34
C ARG A 28 19.58 -7.94 5.87
N LEU A 29 18.41 -7.78 5.26
CA LEU A 29 18.32 -7.26 3.89
C LEU A 29 18.82 -5.82 3.82
N GLU A 30 18.40 -4.95 4.74
CA GLU A 30 18.84 -3.55 4.80
C GLU A 30 20.37 -3.44 4.87
N TRP A 31 21.03 -4.19 5.76
CA TRP A 31 22.50 -4.20 5.86
C TRP A 31 23.17 -4.65 4.55
N LYS A 32 22.63 -5.69 3.91
CA LYS A 32 23.19 -6.13 2.61
C LYS A 32 22.99 -5.12 1.51
N LEU A 33 21.85 -4.45 1.46
CA LEU A 33 21.60 -3.35 0.52
C LEU A 33 22.58 -2.19 0.75
N GLU A 34 22.79 -1.79 2.01
CA GLU A 34 23.73 -0.72 2.36
C GLU A 34 25.16 -1.05 1.94
N GLU A 35 25.64 -2.29 2.18
CA GLU A 35 26.93 -2.77 1.72
C GLU A 35 27.07 -2.66 0.19
N LEU A 36 26.04 -3.13 -0.55
CA LEU A 36 26.05 -3.12 -2.00
C LEU A 36 25.99 -1.71 -2.59
N GLU A 37 25.15 -0.84 -2.02
CA GLU A 37 25.05 0.55 -2.41
C GLU A 37 26.38 1.26 -2.25
N ARG A 38 27.04 1.14 -1.09
CA ARG A 38 28.39 1.73 -0.82
C ARG A 38 29.41 1.22 -1.85
N ARG A 39 29.48 -0.09 -2.04
CA ARG A 39 30.44 -0.71 -2.96
C ARG A 39 30.24 -0.28 -4.43
N ARG A 40 29.03 0.06 -4.82
CA ARG A 40 28.64 0.41 -6.19
C ARG A 40 28.47 1.89 -6.45
N GLY A 41 28.78 2.73 -5.47
CA GLY A 41 28.63 4.19 -5.59
C GLY A 41 27.17 4.65 -5.69
N ILE A 42 26.23 3.83 -5.25
CA ILE A 42 24.81 4.18 -5.14
C ILE A 42 24.61 4.88 -3.80
N PRO A 43 23.89 6.02 -3.72
CA PRO A 43 23.61 6.64 -2.43
C PRO A 43 22.88 5.68 -1.49
N VAL A 44 23.37 5.57 -0.25
CA VAL A 44 22.79 4.68 0.76
C VAL A 44 21.32 5.04 1.01
N GLY A 45 20.43 4.05 1.01
CA GLY A 45 18.99 4.23 1.18
C GLY A 45 18.20 4.41 -0.12
N THR A 46 18.87 4.34 -1.27
CA THR A 46 18.23 4.41 -2.59
C THR A 46 17.30 3.22 -2.83
N VAL A 47 17.82 2.02 -2.65
CA VAL A 47 17.06 0.78 -2.90
C VAL A 47 16.05 0.56 -1.77
N LYS A 48 14.77 0.55 -2.12
CA LYS A 48 13.66 0.37 -1.19
C LYS A 48 13.34 -1.10 -0.95
N ILE A 49 12.60 -1.38 0.12
CA ILE A 49 12.19 -2.72 0.51
C ILE A 49 10.67 -2.82 0.45
N SER A 50 10.18 -3.79 -0.30
CA SER A 50 8.82 -4.30 -0.25
C SER A 50 8.83 -5.59 0.55
N MET A 51 7.89 -5.77 1.46
CA MET A 51 7.80 -7.00 2.26
C MET A 51 6.62 -7.85 1.80
N LEU A 52 6.85 -9.13 1.53
CA LEU A 52 5.79 -10.08 1.24
C LEU A 52 5.49 -10.89 2.50
N LEU A 53 4.36 -10.59 3.12
CA LEU A 53 3.83 -11.23 4.32
C LEU A 53 2.91 -12.38 3.90
N GLU A 54 3.41 -13.59 3.92
CA GLU A 54 2.79 -14.75 3.30
C GLU A 54 2.92 -16.03 4.13
N THR A 55 3.21 -15.87 5.42
CA THR A 55 3.26 -16.96 6.40
C THR A 55 2.56 -16.56 7.69
N ALA A 56 2.05 -17.51 8.46
CA ALA A 56 1.48 -17.27 9.77
C ALA A 56 2.42 -16.47 10.67
N LYS A 57 3.72 -16.84 10.66
CA LYS A 57 4.76 -16.10 11.39
C LYS A 57 4.88 -14.66 10.93
N GLY A 58 4.91 -14.41 9.61
CA GLY A 58 4.99 -13.06 9.05
C GLY A 58 3.77 -12.22 9.39
N ILE A 59 2.58 -12.81 9.35
CA ILE A 59 1.33 -12.12 9.73
C ILE A 59 1.34 -11.72 11.21
N ILE A 60 1.70 -12.63 12.11
CA ILE A 60 1.78 -12.32 13.55
C ILE A 60 2.79 -11.21 13.85
N ASN A 61 3.90 -11.18 13.13
CA ASN A 61 4.98 -10.20 13.30
C ASN A 61 4.86 -9.00 12.33
N ALA A 62 3.74 -8.84 11.63
CA ALA A 62 3.57 -7.83 10.58
C ALA A 62 3.92 -6.41 11.06
N ARG A 63 3.50 -6.03 12.28
CA ARG A 63 3.84 -4.73 12.87
C ARG A 63 5.35 -4.55 12.98
N GLU A 64 6.04 -5.51 13.57
CA GLU A 64 7.50 -5.43 13.79
C GLU A 64 8.25 -5.37 12.45
N CYS A 65 7.82 -6.16 11.47
CA CYS A 65 8.38 -6.14 10.12
C CYS A 65 8.20 -4.76 9.46
N CYS A 66 6.99 -4.18 9.53
CA CYS A 66 6.69 -2.89 8.91
C CYS A 66 7.50 -1.73 9.52
N PHE A 67 7.84 -1.79 10.79
CA PHE A 67 8.63 -0.77 11.49
C PHE A 67 10.14 -1.04 11.47
N ALA A 68 10.61 -2.15 10.91
CA ALA A 68 11.99 -2.59 11.03
C ALA A 68 13.02 -1.73 10.28
N SER A 69 12.62 -1.02 9.21
CA SER A 69 13.52 -0.21 8.38
C SER A 69 12.80 1.00 7.79
N ALA A 70 13.50 2.14 7.71
CA ALA A 70 13.04 3.31 6.96
C ALA A 70 13.04 3.11 5.43
N ARG A 71 13.61 1.99 4.94
CA ARG A 71 13.56 1.60 3.52
C ARG A 71 12.24 0.96 3.13
N ASN A 72 11.42 0.52 4.10
CA ASN A 72 10.14 -0.13 3.84
C ASN A 72 9.18 0.86 3.17
N VAL A 73 8.64 0.49 2.00
CA VAL A 73 7.70 1.33 1.24
C VAL A 73 6.32 0.70 1.14
N ASN A 74 6.23 -0.62 1.20
CA ASN A 74 4.95 -1.31 1.23
C ASN A 74 5.03 -2.66 1.94
N ALA A 75 3.86 -3.16 2.36
CA ALA A 75 3.63 -4.51 2.82
C ALA A 75 2.62 -5.18 1.88
N ILE A 76 2.99 -6.31 1.35
CA ILE A 76 2.21 -7.10 0.39
C ILE A 76 1.66 -8.32 1.12
N PHE A 77 0.36 -8.60 0.98
CA PHE A 77 -0.20 -9.86 1.45
C PHE A 77 -0.02 -10.95 0.39
N GLY A 78 0.50 -12.12 0.77
CA GLY A 78 0.70 -13.26 -0.12
C GLY A 78 -0.28 -14.40 0.17
N ALA A 79 -1.43 -14.45 -0.52
CA ALA A 79 -2.52 -15.36 -0.21
C ALA A 79 -2.18 -16.84 -0.40
N VAL A 80 -1.47 -17.19 -1.46
CA VAL A 80 -1.20 -18.60 -1.83
C VAL A 80 -0.30 -19.28 -0.79
N ASP A 81 0.85 -18.66 -0.51
CA ASP A 81 1.79 -19.19 0.49
C ASP A 81 1.21 -19.11 1.91
N TYR A 82 0.43 -18.05 2.22
CA TYR A 82 -0.30 -17.95 3.49
C TYR A 82 -1.26 -19.12 3.69
N CYS A 83 -2.13 -19.41 2.70
CA CYS A 83 -3.05 -20.53 2.80
C CYS A 83 -2.32 -21.87 2.92
N ARG A 84 -1.22 -22.05 2.19
CA ARG A 84 -0.37 -23.23 2.29
C ARG A 84 0.23 -23.39 3.69
N ASP A 85 0.79 -22.32 4.25
CA ASP A 85 1.41 -22.31 5.58
C ASP A 85 0.38 -22.60 6.68
N MET A 86 -0.80 -21.97 6.57
CA MET A 86 -1.94 -22.19 7.47
C MET A 86 -2.63 -23.55 7.27
N ARG A 87 -2.29 -24.32 6.20
CA ARG A 87 -2.91 -25.60 5.82
C ARG A 87 -4.41 -25.48 5.55
N ILE A 88 -4.83 -24.38 4.95
CA ILE A 88 -6.21 -24.11 4.57
C ILE A 88 -6.34 -24.02 3.04
N LYS A 89 -7.54 -24.28 2.53
CA LYS A 89 -7.81 -24.24 1.09
C LYS A 89 -7.98 -22.79 0.64
N LEU A 90 -7.28 -22.39 -0.41
CA LEU A 90 -7.50 -21.11 -1.09
C LEU A 90 -8.83 -21.15 -1.86
N THR A 91 -9.69 -20.14 -1.67
CA THR A 91 -10.99 -20.02 -2.36
C THR A 91 -11.11 -18.69 -3.11
N ASN A 92 -12.07 -18.59 -4.05
CA ASN A 92 -12.35 -17.34 -4.76
C ASN A 92 -13.10 -16.34 -3.86
N GLU A 93 -13.80 -16.81 -2.84
CA GLU A 93 -14.50 -15.99 -1.83
C GLU A 93 -13.53 -15.28 -0.90
N SER A 94 -12.35 -15.89 -0.69
CA SER A 94 -11.24 -15.33 0.09
C SER A 94 -11.55 -15.03 1.57
N GLU A 95 -12.57 -15.67 2.13
CA GLU A 95 -12.95 -15.52 3.55
C GLU A 95 -11.85 -16.05 4.47
N GLU A 96 -11.17 -17.12 4.08
CA GLU A 96 -10.04 -17.72 4.81
C GLU A 96 -8.84 -16.78 4.92
N GLN A 97 -8.79 -15.74 4.10
CA GLN A 97 -7.69 -14.77 4.05
C GLN A 97 -7.97 -13.50 4.89
N LEU A 98 -9.21 -13.34 5.37
CA LEU A 98 -9.70 -12.10 5.97
C LEU A 98 -8.77 -11.57 7.06
N TRP A 99 -8.36 -12.41 8.01
CA TRP A 99 -7.51 -12.00 9.11
C TRP A 99 -6.09 -11.63 8.67
N GLY A 100 -5.48 -12.44 7.80
CA GLY A 100 -4.15 -12.14 7.26
C GLY A 100 -4.13 -10.83 6.47
N ARG A 101 -5.14 -10.62 5.64
CA ARG A 101 -5.32 -9.36 4.87
C ARG A 101 -5.51 -8.17 5.81
N ALA A 102 -6.42 -8.28 6.79
CA ALA A 102 -6.69 -7.18 7.72
C ALA A 102 -5.46 -6.79 8.54
N ILE A 103 -4.73 -7.76 9.10
CA ILE A 103 -3.52 -7.51 9.89
C ILE A 103 -2.44 -6.83 9.04
N THR A 104 -2.22 -7.30 7.79
CA THR A 104 -1.25 -6.71 6.87
C THR A 104 -1.60 -5.24 6.56
N ALA A 105 -2.86 -4.94 6.23
CA ALA A 105 -3.29 -3.59 5.93
C ALA A 105 -3.15 -2.65 7.14
N ILE A 106 -3.55 -3.11 8.34
CA ILE A 106 -3.43 -2.34 9.59
C ILE A 106 -1.96 -2.06 9.92
N ALA A 107 -1.09 -3.08 9.80
CA ALA A 107 0.34 -2.93 10.10
C ALA A 107 1.03 -1.95 9.13
N ALA A 108 0.73 -2.04 7.83
CA ALA A 108 1.23 -1.13 6.82
C ALA A 108 0.77 0.31 7.11
N ARG A 109 -0.52 0.51 7.37
CA ARG A 109 -1.07 1.84 7.69
C ARG A 109 -0.47 2.43 8.96
N ALA A 110 -0.29 1.63 10.00
CA ALA A 110 0.34 2.06 11.25
C ALA A 110 1.80 2.51 11.04
N ALA A 111 2.55 1.86 10.16
CA ALA A 111 3.91 2.21 9.79
C ALA A 111 3.99 3.36 8.76
N GLY A 112 2.87 3.83 8.21
CA GLY A 112 2.83 4.88 7.19
C GLY A 112 3.30 4.42 5.81
N ILE A 113 3.28 3.12 5.53
CA ILE A 113 3.65 2.52 4.24
C ILE A 113 2.41 1.98 3.52
N VAL A 114 2.55 1.70 2.21
CA VAL A 114 1.44 1.27 1.35
C VAL A 114 1.07 -0.19 1.61
N ALA A 115 -0.20 -0.50 1.73
CA ALA A 115 -0.71 -1.87 1.73
C ALA A 115 -1.04 -2.33 0.30
N ILE A 116 -0.43 -3.44 -0.13
CA ILE A 116 -0.64 -4.07 -1.44
C ILE A 116 -1.30 -5.43 -1.25
N ASP A 117 -2.43 -5.63 -1.89
CA ASP A 117 -3.21 -6.87 -1.77
C ASP A 117 -2.62 -8.02 -2.61
N ALA A 118 -3.07 -9.25 -2.28
CA ALA A 118 -2.62 -10.48 -2.91
C ALA A 118 -3.02 -10.58 -4.39
N PRO A 119 -2.28 -11.37 -5.19
CA PRO A 119 -2.74 -11.77 -6.51
C PRO A 119 -3.98 -12.66 -6.39
N PHE A 120 -4.88 -12.57 -7.38
CA PHE A 120 -6.05 -13.41 -7.50
C PHE A 120 -5.81 -14.47 -8.59
N VAL A 121 -5.75 -15.74 -8.18
CA VAL A 121 -5.27 -16.82 -9.06
C VAL A 121 -6.25 -17.24 -10.15
N SER A 122 -7.55 -17.09 -9.92
CA SER A 122 -8.60 -17.42 -10.90
C SER A 122 -8.76 -16.30 -11.93
N PHE A 123 -7.71 -16.00 -12.70
CA PHE A 123 -7.62 -14.85 -13.59
C PHE A 123 -8.67 -14.77 -14.69
N GLN A 124 -9.36 -15.88 -14.98
CA GLN A 124 -10.47 -15.92 -15.94
C GLN A 124 -11.81 -15.48 -15.33
N ASP A 125 -11.95 -15.54 -14.00
CA ASP A 125 -13.17 -15.13 -13.30
C ASP A 125 -13.08 -13.64 -12.92
N ILE A 126 -13.27 -12.78 -13.92
CA ILE A 126 -13.20 -11.34 -13.72
C ILE A 126 -14.24 -10.82 -12.72
N PRO A 127 -15.51 -11.28 -12.72
CA PRO A 127 -16.46 -10.86 -11.69
C PRO A 127 -16.03 -11.19 -10.26
N ALA A 128 -15.47 -12.36 -10.00
CA ALA A 128 -14.94 -12.70 -8.67
C ALA A 128 -13.69 -11.87 -8.34
N PHE A 129 -12.81 -11.63 -9.32
CA PHE A 129 -11.68 -10.75 -9.18
C PHE A 129 -12.10 -9.33 -8.76
N GLU A 130 -13.09 -8.74 -9.41
CA GLU A 130 -13.59 -7.40 -9.09
C GLU A 130 -14.19 -7.32 -7.68
N ARG A 131 -14.95 -8.32 -7.27
CA ARG A 131 -15.45 -8.42 -5.87
C ARG A 131 -14.30 -8.48 -4.87
N ASN A 132 -13.26 -9.27 -5.17
CA ASN A 132 -12.08 -9.39 -4.32
C ASN A 132 -11.29 -8.06 -4.24
N VAL A 133 -11.14 -7.33 -5.35
CA VAL A 133 -10.54 -5.98 -5.37
C VAL A 133 -11.34 -5.00 -4.51
N ALA A 134 -12.66 -4.97 -4.67
CA ALA A 134 -13.55 -4.10 -3.89
C ALA A 134 -13.42 -4.37 -2.39
N SER A 135 -13.39 -5.65 -2.00
CA SER A 135 -13.15 -6.06 -0.61
C SER A 135 -11.79 -5.59 -0.09
N GLY A 136 -10.72 -5.74 -0.88
CA GLY A 136 -9.39 -5.25 -0.51
C GLY A 136 -9.35 -3.74 -0.32
N LYS A 137 -9.95 -2.98 -1.24
CA LYS A 137 -10.06 -1.52 -1.12
C LYS A 137 -10.78 -1.10 0.17
N GLN A 138 -11.85 -1.79 0.55
CA GLN A 138 -12.57 -1.55 1.81
C GLN A 138 -11.74 -1.86 3.05
N MET A 139 -10.77 -2.78 2.97
CA MET A 139 -9.81 -3.07 4.04
C MET A 139 -8.66 -2.06 4.13
N GLY A 140 -8.55 -1.10 3.19
CA GLY A 140 -7.50 -0.09 3.17
C GLY A 140 -6.30 -0.42 2.29
N TYR A 141 -6.41 -1.40 1.42
CA TYR A 141 -5.40 -1.65 0.38
C TYR A 141 -5.46 -0.56 -0.69
N GLU A 142 -4.28 -0.11 -1.14
CA GLU A 142 -4.13 0.96 -2.13
C GLU A 142 -3.78 0.44 -3.54
N GLY A 143 -3.57 -0.87 -3.65
CA GLY A 143 -3.26 -1.57 -4.89
C GLY A 143 -3.18 -3.07 -4.63
N ARG A 144 -2.83 -3.82 -5.67
CA ARG A 144 -2.65 -5.27 -5.56
C ARG A 144 -1.62 -5.80 -6.55
N MET A 145 -1.07 -6.96 -6.24
CA MET A 145 -0.32 -7.73 -7.23
C MET A 145 -1.29 -8.35 -8.24
N ILE A 146 -0.89 -8.34 -9.50
CA ILE A 146 -1.64 -8.98 -10.59
C ILE A 146 -0.74 -9.99 -11.31
N ILE A 147 -1.33 -11.05 -11.83
CA ILE A 147 -0.60 -12.16 -12.46
C ILE A 147 -1.02 -12.38 -13.92
N HIS A 148 -1.96 -11.59 -14.43
CA HIS A 148 -2.44 -11.72 -15.79
C HIS A 148 -2.85 -10.35 -16.37
N PRO A 149 -2.60 -10.07 -17.67
CA PRO A 149 -2.96 -8.79 -18.28
C PRO A 149 -4.44 -8.43 -18.20
N SER A 150 -5.36 -9.41 -18.18
CA SER A 150 -6.80 -9.16 -18.03
C SER A 150 -7.18 -8.52 -16.69
N GLN A 151 -6.31 -8.57 -15.70
CA GLN A 151 -6.53 -7.99 -14.38
C GLN A 151 -6.11 -6.51 -14.29
N VAL A 152 -5.37 -5.98 -15.28
CA VAL A 152 -4.81 -4.62 -15.25
C VAL A 152 -5.91 -3.56 -15.26
N GLU A 153 -6.78 -3.60 -16.28
CA GLU A 153 -7.85 -2.61 -16.44
C GLU A 153 -8.81 -2.60 -15.25
N PRO A 154 -9.39 -3.76 -14.83
CA PRO A 154 -10.28 -3.78 -13.67
C PRO A 154 -9.61 -3.30 -12.39
N SER A 155 -8.33 -3.63 -12.16
CA SER A 155 -7.58 -3.12 -11.01
C SER A 155 -7.46 -1.61 -11.04
N ASN A 156 -7.00 -1.04 -12.15
CA ASN A 156 -6.81 0.40 -12.30
C ASN A 156 -8.13 1.15 -12.10
N ARG A 157 -9.21 0.66 -12.71
CA ARG A 157 -10.54 1.26 -12.57
C ARG A 157 -11.03 1.24 -11.13
N LEU A 158 -10.94 0.09 -10.45
CA LEU A 158 -11.47 -0.08 -9.09
C LEU A 158 -10.65 0.63 -8.01
N TYR A 159 -9.31 0.72 -8.15
CA TYR A 159 -8.48 1.48 -7.22
C TYR A 159 -8.49 2.98 -7.49
N SER A 160 -8.87 3.41 -8.69
CA SER A 160 -9.04 4.84 -8.97
C SER A 160 -10.20 5.43 -8.14
N PRO A 161 -10.09 6.68 -7.70
CA PRO A 161 -11.21 7.38 -7.09
C PRO A 161 -12.38 7.51 -8.09
N ASP A 162 -13.61 7.33 -7.61
CA ASP A 162 -14.80 7.62 -8.41
C ASP A 162 -14.85 9.13 -8.71
N PRO A 163 -15.16 9.56 -9.95
CA PRO A 163 -15.32 10.97 -10.27
C PRO A 163 -16.32 11.70 -9.38
N ALA A 164 -17.40 11.06 -8.95
CA ALA A 164 -18.37 11.63 -8.01
C ALA A 164 -17.77 11.83 -6.62
N ASP A 165 -16.94 10.90 -6.15
CA ASP A 165 -16.22 11.03 -4.87
C ASP A 165 -15.19 12.17 -4.93
N VAL A 166 -14.53 12.35 -6.08
CA VAL A 166 -13.59 13.47 -6.29
C VAL A 166 -14.31 14.82 -6.24
N GLU A 167 -15.47 14.95 -6.92
CA GLU A 167 -16.25 16.21 -6.87
C GLU A 167 -16.81 16.49 -5.48
N TRP A 168 -17.30 15.47 -4.78
CA TRP A 168 -17.73 15.60 -3.40
C TRP A 168 -16.56 16.04 -2.49
N ALA A 169 -15.40 15.44 -2.63
CA ALA A 169 -14.20 15.76 -1.88
C ALA A 169 -13.74 17.22 -2.10
N LYS A 170 -13.78 17.71 -3.35
CA LYS A 170 -13.51 19.14 -3.66
C LYS A 170 -14.45 20.07 -2.89
N GLY A 171 -15.74 19.76 -2.91
CA GLY A 171 -16.75 20.56 -2.19
C GLY A 171 -16.55 20.54 -0.68
N VAL A 172 -16.27 19.38 -0.09
CA VAL A 172 -15.95 19.23 1.34
C VAL A 172 -14.73 20.05 1.73
N VAL A 173 -13.63 19.93 0.97
CA VAL A 173 -12.39 20.68 1.25
C VAL A 173 -12.67 22.17 1.19
N LYS A 174 -13.32 22.65 0.14
CA LYS A 174 -13.63 24.07 -0.01
C LYS A 174 -14.46 24.61 1.15
N VAL A 175 -15.58 23.98 1.47
CA VAL A 175 -16.49 24.44 2.54
C VAL A 175 -15.81 24.40 3.91
N PHE A 176 -15.03 23.34 4.19
CA PHE A 176 -14.33 23.25 5.48
C PHE A 176 -13.21 24.28 5.62
N GLU A 177 -12.48 24.61 4.55
CA GLU A 177 -11.46 25.66 4.58
C GLU A 177 -12.08 27.06 4.73
N GLU A 178 -13.16 27.37 3.97
CA GLU A 178 -13.79 28.70 3.98
C GLU A 178 -14.67 28.95 5.22
N GLU A 179 -15.40 27.94 5.71
CA GLU A 179 -16.38 28.12 6.80
C GLU A 179 -15.96 27.47 8.12
N GLY A 180 -15.10 26.44 8.08
CA GLY A 180 -14.52 25.76 9.24
C GLY A 180 -13.28 26.49 9.71
N LEU A 181 -12.16 26.27 9.01
CA LEU A 181 -10.85 26.78 9.42
C LEU A 181 -10.79 28.30 9.47
N ALA A 182 -11.29 28.99 8.43
CA ALA A 182 -11.26 30.46 8.37
C ALA A 182 -12.12 31.14 9.45
N LYS A 183 -13.16 30.45 9.95
CA LYS A 183 -14.08 30.98 10.97
C LYS A 183 -13.92 30.31 12.34
N GLY A 184 -12.90 29.45 12.53
CA GLY A 184 -12.62 28.77 13.79
C GLY A 184 -13.70 27.76 14.22
N LYS A 185 -14.46 27.21 13.28
CA LYS A 185 -15.49 26.21 13.59
C LYS A 185 -14.92 24.79 13.48
N ALA A 186 -15.21 23.95 14.48
CA ALA A 186 -14.75 22.55 14.51
C ALA A 186 -15.49 21.64 13.49
N ALA A 187 -16.70 22.03 13.09
CA ALA A 187 -17.53 21.31 12.11
C ALA A 187 -18.39 22.28 11.29
N VAL A 188 -18.66 21.90 10.05
CA VAL A 188 -19.55 22.61 9.11
C VAL A 188 -20.54 21.63 8.49
N SER A 189 -21.49 22.10 7.70
CA SER A 189 -22.41 21.25 6.94
C SER A 189 -22.12 21.36 5.44
N TYR A 190 -22.05 20.22 4.75
CA TYR A 190 -21.99 20.15 3.29
C TYR A 190 -22.99 19.14 2.76
N LEU A 191 -23.90 19.56 1.88
CA LEU A 191 -24.97 18.73 1.30
C LEU A 191 -25.76 17.94 2.37
N GLY A 192 -26.08 18.58 3.51
CA GLY A 192 -26.84 17.98 4.61
C GLY A 192 -26.05 17.00 5.47
N LYS A 193 -24.75 16.84 5.26
CA LYS A 193 -23.87 16.00 6.07
C LYS A 193 -22.92 16.85 6.89
N MET A 194 -22.59 16.38 8.13
CA MET A 194 -21.59 17.01 8.96
C MET A 194 -20.20 16.75 8.39
N VAL A 195 -19.38 17.78 8.34
CA VAL A 195 -17.97 17.75 7.93
C VAL A 195 -17.15 18.28 9.10
N ASP A 196 -16.36 17.42 9.69
CA ASP A 196 -15.37 17.70 10.73
C ASP A 196 -13.95 17.44 10.19
N THR A 197 -12.94 17.57 11.06
CA THR A 197 -11.54 17.36 10.67
C THR A 197 -11.26 15.98 10.06
N PRO A 198 -11.73 14.84 10.60
CA PRO A 198 -11.58 13.54 9.97
C PRO A 198 -12.17 13.46 8.55
N VAL A 199 -13.39 13.96 8.35
CA VAL A 199 -14.05 13.96 7.04
C VAL A 199 -13.28 14.84 6.03
N TYR A 200 -12.82 16.00 6.48
CA TYR A 200 -12.00 16.90 5.67
C TYR A 200 -10.66 16.24 5.24
N LEU A 201 -9.96 15.59 6.17
CA LEU A 201 -8.70 14.90 5.87
C LEU A 201 -8.91 13.73 4.88
N ASN A 202 -9.96 12.95 5.06
CA ASN A 202 -10.32 11.87 4.12
C ASN A 202 -10.65 12.43 2.72
N ALA A 203 -11.35 13.56 2.65
CA ALA A 203 -11.61 14.23 1.38
C ALA A 203 -10.32 14.71 0.70
N LYS A 204 -9.36 15.26 1.46
CA LYS A 204 -8.03 15.62 0.91
C LYS A 204 -7.27 14.41 0.38
N ASP A 205 -7.32 13.27 1.06
CA ASP A 205 -6.69 12.02 0.61
C ASP A 205 -7.31 11.45 -0.67
N THR A 206 -8.60 11.76 -0.93
CA THR A 206 -9.32 11.37 -2.16
C THR A 206 -8.88 12.19 -3.38
N LEU A 207 -8.43 13.42 -3.17
CA LEU A 207 -8.02 14.31 -4.25
C LEU A 207 -6.65 13.90 -4.81
N PRO A 208 -6.40 14.11 -6.12
CA PRO A 208 -5.07 13.93 -6.66
C PRO A 208 -4.07 14.86 -5.94
N PRO A 209 -2.82 14.42 -5.75
CA PRO A 209 -1.81 15.24 -5.09
C PRO A 209 -1.68 16.59 -5.82
N GLN A 210 -1.87 17.68 -5.08
CA GLN A 210 -1.63 19.03 -5.59
C GLN A 210 -0.10 19.20 -5.77
N PRO A 211 0.37 19.90 -6.81
CA PRO A 211 1.77 20.25 -6.90
C PRO A 211 2.16 21.04 -5.65
N GLU A 212 3.15 20.53 -4.93
CA GLU A 212 3.56 21.09 -3.63
C GLU A 212 4.01 22.55 -3.77
N SER A 213 3.39 23.42 -3.00
CA SER A 213 3.79 24.83 -2.87
C SER A 213 4.99 25.03 -1.94
N ASN A 214 5.51 23.95 -1.30
CA ASN A 214 6.68 24.04 -0.40
C ASN A 214 7.44 22.70 -0.29
N PRO A 215 8.72 22.62 -0.78
CA PRO A 215 9.49 21.36 -0.81
C PRO A 215 10.12 20.96 0.54
N LYS A 216 9.76 21.58 1.67
CA LYS A 216 10.42 21.35 2.97
C LYS A 216 9.75 20.33 3.90
N THR A 217 8.61 19.78 3.56
CA THR A 217 7.98 18.73 4.35
C THR A 217 7.76 17.51 3.44
N PRO A 218 8.40 16.35 3.69
CA PRO A 218 8.07 15.15 2.93
C PRO A 218 6.61 14.80 3.27
N SER A 219 5.72 15.06 2.33
CA SER A 219 4.31 14.64 2.46
C SER A 219 4.25 13.12 2.41
N ARG A 220 3.30 12.52 3.11
CA ARG A 220 2.96 11.09 3.01
C ARG A 220 2.72 10.64 1.55
N ASN A 221 2.50 11.57 0.64
CA ASN A 221 2.22 11.37 -0.79
C ASN A 221 3.46 11.48 -1.69
N SER A 222 4.65 11.66 -1.15
CA SER A 222 5.89 11.74 -1.95
C SER A 222 6.42 10.38 -2.42
N ILE A 223 5.75 9.28 -2.09
CA ILE A 223 5.97 8.01 -2.78
C ILE A 223 5.32 8.16 -4.15
N PRO A 224 6.08 8.10 -5.26
CA PRO A 224 5.49 8.13 -6.59
C PRO A 224 4.42 7.04 -6.63
N ARG A 225 3.18 7.41 -6.93
CA ARG A 225 2.16 6.40 -7.27
C ARG A 225 2.77 5.61 -8.42
N LEU A 226 3.21 4.40 -8.13
CA LEU A 226 3.70 3.46 -9.12
C LEU A 226 2.50 3.02 -9.99
N ASN A 227 2.08 3.92 -10.89
CA ASN A 227 1.14 3.60 -11.98
C ASN A 227 1.82 2.70 -13.04
N LYS A 228 2.83 1.94 -12.63
CA LYS A 228 3.47 0.97 -13.52
C LYS A 228 3.29 -0.41 -12.91
N VAL A 229 2.51 -1.20 -13.62
CA VAL A 229 2.42 -2.65 -13.48
C VAL A 229 3.83 -3.21 -13.34
N ILE A 230 4.12 -3.84 -12.21
CA ILE A 230 5.31 -4.66 -12.05
C ILE A 230 4.90 -6.05 -12.53
N THR A 231 5.30 -6.39 -13.74
CA THR A 231 5.25 -7.75 -14.29
C THR A 231 6.42 -8.55 -13.75
#